data_1c7d67fad5e65c7dd5ae12b721ba0bfc
#
_entry.id   1c7d67fad5e65c7dd5ae12b721ba0bfc
#
_cell.length_a   1.000
_cell.length_b   1.000
_cell.length_c   1.000
_cell.angle_alpha   90.00
_cell.angle_beta   90.00
_cell.angle_gamma   90.00
#
_symmetry.space_group_name_H-M   'P 1'
#
loop_
_entity.id
_entity.type
_entity.pdbx_description
1 polymer ?
#
loop_
_entity_poly.entity_id
_entity_poly.type
_entity_poly.pdbx_seq_one_letter_code
_entity_poly.pdbx_strand_id
1 'polypeptide(L)'
;MKYFHRTSATPEEVLETAKRFFGSRLVPAEETARRLGYRGTTGKLTVSALPEGGHYTFVEVMTDQVGESELDKLAKRFLSEVHRTVEPGHEVRGAY
;
A
#
# COMPACT_ATOMS: atom_id res chain seq x y z
N MET A 1 -11.97 -5.36 1.30
CA MET A 1 -12.04 -3.93 0.89
C MET A 1 -10.89 -3.58 -0.02
N LYS A 2 -11.11 -2.61 -0.91
CA LYS A 2 -10.08 -2.13 -1.82
C LYS A 2 -9.85 -0.65 -1.60
N TYR A 3 -8.60 -0.25 -1.58
CA TYR A 3 -8.20 1.14 -1.42
C TYR A 3 -7.26 1.50 -2.56
N PHE A 4 -7.42 2.69 -3.13
CA PHE A 4 -6.68 3.13 -4.30
C PHE A 4 -5.96 4.44 -4.02
N HIS A 5 -4.81 4.60 -4.65
CA HIS A 5 -4.05 5.83 -4.55
C HIS A 5 -3.18 5.98 -5.80
N ARG A 6 -3.06 7.21 -6.29
CA ARG A 6 -2.14 7.53 -7.39
C ARG A 6 -0.99 8.35 -6.84
N THR A 7 0.22 7.97 -7.22
CA THR A 7 1.42 8.62 -6.72
C THR A 7 2.41 8.82 -7.85
N SER A 8 3.29 9.82 -7.71
CA SER A 8 4.40 10.02 -8.64
C SER A 8 5.61 9.13 -8.33
N ALA A 9 5.59 8.40 -7.22
CA ALA A 9 6.63 7.41 -6.94
C ALA A 9 6.57 6.29 -7.97
N THR A 10 7.70 5.66 -8.26
CA THR A 10 7.71 4.52 -9.18
C THR A 10 7.09 3.30 -8.53
N PRO A 11 6.62 2.32 -9.33
CA PRO A 11 6.12 1.07 -8.77
C PRO A 11 7.14 0.40 -7.85
N GLU A 12 8.41 0.45 -8.20
CA GLU A 12 9.49 -0.12 -7.39
C GLU A 12 9.59 0.58 -6.03
N GLU A 13 9.50 1.90 -6.02
CA GLU A 13 9.53 2.67 -4.79
C GLU A 13 8.32 2.37 -3.90
N VAL A 14 7.13 2.23 -4.51
CA VAL A 14 5.92 1.89 -3.77
C VAL A 14 6.06 0.52 -3.11
N LEU A 15 6.54 -0.47 -3.86
CA LEU A 15 6.69 -1.83 -3.34
C LEU A 15 7.79 -1.90 -2.27
N GLU A 16 8.85 -1.11 -2.43
CA GLU A 16 9.90 -1.01 -1.41
C GLU A 16 9.35 -0.45 -0.10
N THR A 17 8.54 0.59 -0.21
CA THR A 17 7.85 1.17 0.94
C THR A 17 6.92 0.15 1.59
N ALA A 18 6.21 -0.63 0.78
CA ALA A 18 5.33 -1.68 1.29
C ALA A 18 6.11 -2.75 2.05
N LYS A 19 7.26 -3.16 1.53
CA LYS A 19 8.10 -4.15 2.21
C LYS A 19 8.54 -3.67 3.58
N ARG A 20 8.94 -2.41 3.68
CA ARG A 20 9.34 -1.82 4.96
C ARG A 20 8.15 -1.69 5.91
N PHE A 21 7.03 -1.20 5.39
CA PHE A 21 5.86 -0.93 6.23
C PHE A 21 5.21 -2.20 6.73
N PHE A 22 4.89 -3.12 5.81
CA PHE A 22 4.18 -4.35 6.17
C PHE A 22 5.11 -5.43 6.69
N GLY A 23 6.37 -5.43 6.29
CA GLY A 23 7.31 -6.48 6.66
C GLY A 23 7.56 -6.60 8.15
N SER A 24 7.39 -5.50 8.90
CA SER A 24 7.55 -5.51 10.35
C SER A 24 6.23 -5.76 11.08
N ARG A 25 5.11 -5.82 10.37
CA ARG A 25 3.77 -5.93 10.95
C ARG A 25 3.02 -7.19 10.57
N LEU A 26 3.30 -7.70 9.36
CA LEU A 26 2.60 -8.86 8.81
C LEU A 26 3.60 -9.88 8.28
N VAL A 27 3.12 -11.08 7.99
CA VAL A 27 3.96 -12.16 7.47
C VAL A 27 3.92 -12.13 5.94
N PRO A 28 5.08 -12.02 5.26
CA PRO A 28 5.09 -12.08 3.80
C PRO A 28 4.58 -13.42 3.29
N ALA A 29 3.72 -13.40 2.28
CA ALA A 29 3.11 -14.60 1.72
C ALA A 29 3.33 -14.73 0.21
N GLU A 30 3.50 -13.61 -0.51
CA GLU A 30 3.65 -13.62 -1.95
C GLU A 30 4.48 -12.40 -2.39
N GLU A 31 5.31 -12.60 -3.41
CA GLU A 31 6.04 -11.47 -3.99
C GLU A 31 6.20 -11.70 -5.49
N THR A 32 5.77 -10.71 -6.27
CA THR A 32 6.03 -10.64 -7.70
C THR A 32 6.58 -9.26 -8.02
N ALA A 33 6.91 -9.00 -9.30
CA ALA A 33 7.44 -7.71 -9.71
C ALA A 33 6.49 -6.54 -9.45
N ARG A 34 5.18 -6.80 -9.36
CA ARG A 34 4.17 -5.75 -9.24
C ARG A 34 3.21 -5.94 -8.07
N ARG A 35 3.40 -6.98 -7.27
CA ARG A 35 2.45 -7.33 -6.24
C ARG A 35 3.12 -7.99 -5.05
N LEU A 36 2.68 -7.58 -3.86
CA LEU A 36 3.11 -8.19 -2.61
C LEU A 36 1.88 -8.67 -1.85
N GLY A 37 1.96 -9.87 -1.29
CA GLY A 37 0.91 -10.42 -0.45
C GLY A 37 1.41 -10.63 0.96
N TYR A 38 0.56 -10.32 1.93
CA TYR A 38 0.89 -10.44 3.35
C TYR A 38 -0.25 -11.13 4.08
N ARG A 39 0.11 -11.75 5.18
CA ARG A 39 -0.85 -12.44 6.04
C ARG A 39 -0.75 -11.90 7.46
N GLY A 40 -1.90 -11.55 8.03
CA GLY A 40 -2.02 -11.18 9.43
C GLY A 40 -2.76 -12.23 10.20
N THR A 41 -2.98 -11.98 11.49
CA THR A 41 -3.71 -12.92 12.35
C THR A 41 -5.19 -13.05 11.96
N THR A 42 -5.76 -12.02 11.35
CA THR A 42 -7.19 -11.99 11.03
C THR A 42 -7.49 -12.09 9.55
N GLY A 43 -6.50 -12.08 8.68
CA GLY A 43 -6.78 -12.15 7.25
C GLY A 43 -5.58 -11.83 6.38
N LYS A 44 -5.85 -11.51 5.12
CA LYS A 44 -4.83 -11.28 4.09
C LYS A 44 -4.92 -9.88 3.54
N LEU A 45 -3.77 -9.37 3.10
CA LEU A 45 -3.67 -8.06 2.46
C LEU A 45 -2.73 -8.17 1.27
N THR A 46 -3.11 -7.55 0.16
CA THR A 46 -2.23 -7.50 -1.02
C THR A 46 -2.02 -6.05 -1.45
N VAL A 47 -0.83 -5.77 -1.95
CA VAL A 47 -0.48 -4.46 -2.50
C VAL A 47 -0.05 -4.68 -3.94
N SER A 48 -0.63 -3.93 -4.87
CA SER A 48 -0.15 -3.91 -6.25
C SER A 48 0.19 -2.48 -6.67
N ALA A 49 1.19 -2.36 -7.52
CA ALA A 49 1.67 -1.07 -8.01
C ALA A 49 1.91 -1.19 -9.50
N LEU A 50 1.13 -0.43 -10.27
CA LEU A 50 1.18 -0.47 -11.74
C LEU A 50 1.42 0.92 -12.31
N PRO A 51 2.25 1.04 -13.35
CA PRO A 51 2.39 2.33 -14.03
C PRO A 51 1.07 2.72 -14.68
N GLU A 52 0.74 4.01 -14.60
CA GLU A 52 -0.49 4.53 -15.18
C GLU A 52 -0.18 5.85 -15.88
N GLY A 53 -0.48 5.92 -17.17
CA GLY A 53 -0.35 7.14 -17.95
C GLY A 53 1.06 7.69 -18.12
N GLY A 54 2.09 6.93 -17.78
CA GLY A 54 3.48 7.32 -17.94
C GLY A 54 4.02 8.26 -16.86
N HIS A 55 3.16 8.82 -16.02
CA HIS A 55 3.56 9.79 -15.00
C HIS A 55 3.23 9.35 -13.58
N TYR A 56 2.33 8.40 -13.43
CA TYR A 56 1.83 7.99 -12.13
C TYR A 56 1.92 6.50 -11.94
N THR A 57 1.92 6.10 -10.68
CA THR A 57 1.78 4.72 -10.28
C THR A 57 0.40 4.57 -9.64
N PHE A 58 -0.37 3.60 -10.10
CA PHE A 58 -1.64 3.26 -9.50
C PHE A 58 -1.39 2.21 -8.43
N VAL A 59 -1.71 2.55 -7.19
CA VAL A 59 -1.51 1.67 -6.04
C VAL A 59 -2.87 1.15 -5.60
N GLU A 60 -2.98 -0.16 -5.50
CA GLU A 60 -4.18 -0.79 -4.96
C GLU A 60 -3.80 -1.63 -3.75
N VAL A 61 -4.50 -1.43 -2.64
CA VAL A 61 -4.36 -2.27 -1.47
C VAL A 61 -5.68 -2.97 -1.24
N MET A 62 -5.64 -4.29 -1.18
CA MET A 62 -6.84 -5.10 -1.03
C MET A 62 -6.74 -5.94 0.22
N THR A 63 -7.81 -5.96 1.02
CA THR A 63 -7.92 -6.84 2.17
C THR A 63 -9.10 -7.78 1.98
N ASP A 64 -9.09 -8.91 2.65
CA ASP A 64 -10.22 -9.84 2.67
C ASP A 64 -11.19 -9.52 3.81
N GLN A 65 -11.08 -8.32 4.39
CA GLN A 65 -11.92 -7.88 5.49
C GLN A 65 -13.05 -6.97 4.99
N VAL A 66 -13.98 -6.68 5.86
CA VAL A 66 -15.16 -5.85 5.55
C VAL A 66 -15.01 -4.49 6.23
N GLY A 67 -14.06 -3.68 5.80
CA GLY A 67 -13.87 -2.31 6.29
C GLY A 67 -13.62 -2.20 7.80
N GLU A 68 -12.90 -1.16 8.22
CA GLU A 68 -12.67 -0.84 9.63
C GLU A 68 -11.94 -1.92 10.45
N SER A 69 -11.42 -2.97 9.80
CA SER A 69 -10.59 -3.98 10.47
C SER A 69 -9.18 -3.42 10.70
N GLU A 70 -8.38 -4.15 11.49
CA GLU A 70 -6.98 -3.76 11.69
C GLU A 70 -6.20 -3.76 10.38
N LEU A 71 -6.49 -4.71 9.48
CA LEU A 71 -5.85 -4.73 8.16
C LEU A 71 -6.26 -3.54 7.32
N ASP A 72 -7.52 -3.13 7.39
CA ASP A 72 -7.99 -1.96 6.66
C ASP A 72 -7.33 -0.68 7.18
N LYS A 73 -7.16 -0.58 8.50
CA LYS A 73 -6.45 0.56 9.09
C LYS A 73 -4.99 0.59 8.65
N LEU A 74 -4.34 -0.57 8.59
CA LEU A 74 -2.97 -0.66 8.08
C LEU A 74 -2.89 -0.26 6.61
N ALA A 75 -3.87 -0.68 5.80
CA ALA A 75 -3.90 -0.30 4.40
C ALA A 75 -3.93 1.22 4.23
N LYS A 76 -4.78 1.90 4.99
CA LYS A 76 -4.89 3.35 4.94
C LYS A 76 -3.60 4.03 5.42
N ARG A 77 -2.99 3.52 6.48
CA ARG A 77 -1.72 4.05 6.99
C ARG A 77 -0.61 3.89 5.97
N PHE A 78 -0.58 2.76 5.27
CA PHE A 78 0.40 2.54 4.22
C PHE A 78 0.26 3.58 3.11
N LEU A 79 -0.96 3.87 2.67
CA LEU A 79 -1.17 4.88 1.62
C LEU A 79 -0.73 6.26 2.08
N SER A 80 -0.91 6.59 3.35
CA SER A 80 -0.37 7.82 3.92
C SER A 80 1.16 7.83 3.87
N GLU A 81 1.78 6.69 4.14
CA GLU A 81 3.24 6.57 4.09
C GLU A 81 3.76 6.75 2.67
N VAL A 82 3.07 6.21 1.67
CA VAL A 82 3.43 6.41 0.27
C VAL A 82 3.39 7.89 -0.10
N HIS A 83 2.34 8.58 0.30
CA HIS A 83 2.21 10.01 0.03
C HIS A 83 3.36 10.79 0.67
N ARG A 84 3.68 10.47 1.90
CA ARG A 84 4.75 11.15 2.65
C ARG A 84 6.13 10.92 2.04
N THR A 85 6.35 9.74 1.47
CA THR A 85 7.61 9.40 0.80
C THR A 85 7.85 10.29 -0.41
N VAL A 86 6.80 10.62 -1.16
CA VAL A 86 6.91 11.46 -2.36
C VAL A 86 7.00 12.93 -2.00
N GLU A 87 6.27 13.37 -0.97
CA GLU A 87 6.22 14.76 -0.55
C GLU A 87 6.53 14.86 0.96
N PRO A 88 7.79 14.68 1.34
CA PRO A 88 8.15 14.57 2.77
C PRO A 88 7.83 15.80 3.59
N GLY A 89 7.74 16.97 2.96
CA GLY A 89 7.37 18.20 3.66
C GLY A 89 5.87 18.45 3.72
N HIS A 90 5.07 17.57 3.12
CA HIS A 90 3.63 17.74 3.03
C HIS A 90 2.92 17.09 4.19
N GLU A 91 1.93 17.79 4.72
CA GLU A 91 1.07 17.22 5.73
C GLU A 91 -0.01 16.38 5.06
N VAL A 92 -0.15 15.14 5.50
CA VAL A 92 -1.19 14.26 4.97
C VAL A 92 -2.53 14.66 5.55
N ARG A 93 -3.50 14.93 4.71
CA ARG A 93 -4.81 15.42 5.14
C ARG A 93 -5.94 14.40 5.04
N GLY A 94 -5.59 13.14 4.96
CA GLY A 94 -6.56 12.06 4.99
C GLY A 94 -7.49 12.00 3.79
N ALA A 95 -7.02 12.40 2.64
CA ALA A 95 -7.82 12.52 1.44
C ALA A 95 -7.65 11.30 0.53
N TYR A 96 -7.93 10.14 1.03
CA TYR A 96 -7.92 8.95 0.20
C TYR A 96 -9.33 8.45 0.00
#